data_87e0c3a547f048b6b44d0bc4abe93f29
#
_entry.id   87e0c3a547f048b6b44d0bc4abe93f29
#
_cell.length_a   1.000
_cell.length_b   1.000
_cell.length_c   1.000
_cell.angle_alpha   90.00
_cell.angle_beta   90.00
_cell.angle_gamma   90.00
#
_symmetry.space_group_name_H-M   'P 1'
#
loop_
_entity.id
_entity.type
_entity.pdbx_description
1 polymer ?
#
loop_
_entity_poly.entity_id
_entity_poly.type
_entity_poly.pdbx_seq_one_letter_code
_entity_poly.pdbx_strand_id
1 'polypeptide(L)'
;IKELLLNRKVLPGDRLPSETELTRLLSVSRGSVREAMKILSALGIVDIRRGDGTYVSRGGNESLFDPLLFKLIVSQPEFAEIKELRLILEKNVARLVIERATDEEIAKLRESFEKMQALRTQGEIDHEQLLVCDLEFHALLGQSCHNLPLETVYRFVMQYFKPYIADSHRKRSDPYQEPVESHEKILQAIERRD
;
A
#
# COMPACT_ATOMS: atom_id res chain seq x y z
N ILE A 1 0.19 24.07 3.94
CA ILE A 1 -0.56 23.05 3.16
C ILE A 1 -1.05 21.95 4.09
N LYS A 2 -0.19 21.34 4.92
CA LYS A 2 -0.60 20.30 5.89
C LYS A 2 -1.86 20.71 6.70
N GLU A 3 -1.85 21.89 7.31
CA GLU A 3 -3.00 22.37 8.08
C GLU A 3 -4.25 22.63 7.23
N LEU A 4 -4.07 23.11 5.99
CA LEU A 4 -5.20 23.31 5.06
C LEU A 4 -5.87 21.98 4.71
N LEU A 5 -5.09 20.93 4.49
CA LEU A 5 -5.58 19.57 4.23
C LEU A 5 -6.26 18.98 5.46
N LEU A 6 -5.62 19.05 6.63
CA LEU A 6 -6.18 18.53 7.90
C LEU A 6 -7.51 19.19 8.24
N ASN A 7 -7.62 20.52 8.03
CA ASN A 7 -8.83 21.29 8.27
C ASN A 7 -9.83 21.26 7.09
N ARG A 8 -9.59 20.42 6.07
CA ARG A 8 -10.42 20.31 4.87
C ARG A 8 -10.69 21.64 4.16
N LYS A 9 -9.79 22.61 4.28
CA LYS A 9 -9.85 23.89 3.56
C LYS A 9 -9.41 23.77 2.10
N VAL A 10 -8.69 22.71 1.78
CA VAL A 10 -8.40 22.24 0.42
C VAL A 10 -8.65 20.74 0.37
N LEU A 11 -9.17 20.25 -0.74
CA LEU A 11 -9.53 18.86 -0.96
C LEU A 11 -8.66 18.24 -2.05
N PRO A 12 -8.54 16.90 -2.11
CA PRO A 12 -7.89 16.23 -3.23
C PRO A 12 -8.48 16.66 -4.58
N GLY A 13 -7.61 17.11 -5.48
CA GLY A 13 -7.97 17.64 -6.79
C GLY A 13 -8.13 19.15 -6.85
N ASP A 14 -8.15 19.85 -5.73
CA ASP A 14 -8.22 21.31 -5.72
C ASP A 14 -6.96 21.93 -6.28
N ARG A 15 -7.12 23.02 -7.01
CA ARG A 15 -6.01 23.84 -7.49
C ARG A 15 -5.47 24.69 -6.35
N LEU A 16 -4.17 24.62 -6.14
CA LEU A 16 -3.48 25.49 -5.17
C LEU A 16 -3.23 26.87 -5.78
N PRO A 17 -3.09 27.93 -4.95
CA PRO A 17 -2.62 29.22 -5.40
C PRO A 17 -1.28 29.09 -6.14
N SER A 18 -1.05 29.94 -7.13
CA SER A 18 0.19 29.99 -7.89
C SER A 18 1.41 30.28 -6.98
N GLU A 19 2.61 29.91 -7.43
CA GLU A 19 3.86 30.22 -6.69
C GLU A 19 3.95 31.72 -6.36
N THR A 20 3.50 32.59 -7.25
CA THR A 20 3.51 34.05 -7.04
C THR A 20 2.53 34.47 -5.94
N GLU A 21 1.32 33.88 -5.92
CA GLU A 21 0.34 34.15 -4.88
C GLU A 21 0.79 33.61 -3.53
N LEU A 22 1.36 32.38 -3.50
CA LEU A 22 1.92 31.78 -2.29
C LEU A 22 3.08 32.62 -1.72
N THR A 23 3.97 33.14 -2.58
CA THR A 23 5.05 34.05 -2.19
C THR A 23 4.50 35.28 -1.45
N ARG A 24 3.44 35.86 -1.96
CA ARG A 24 2.79 37.03 -1.35
C ARG A 24 2.05 36.69 -0.06
N LEU A 25 1.26 35.60 -0.08
CA LEU A 25 0.48 35.16 1.08
C LEU A 25 1.34 34.75 2.29
N LEU A 26 2.46 34.11 1.99
CA LEU A 26 3.36 33.56 3.03
C LEU A 26 4.53 34.50 3.38
N SER A 27 4.70 35.59 2.64
CA SER A 27 5.81 36.55 2.81
C SER A 27 7.19 35.87 2.72
N VAL A 28 7.35 34.91 1.79
CA VAL A 28 8.60 34.16 1.58
C VAL A 28 9.12 34.33 0.14
N SER A 29 10.37 33.94 -0.11
CA SER A 29 10.95 34.03 -1.47
C SER A 29 10.29 33.05 -2.44
N ARG A 30 10.30 33.38 -3.75
CA ARG A 30 9.85 32.46 -4.83
C ARG A 30 10.65 31.17 -4.85
N GLY A 31 11.96 31.25 -4.57
CA GLY A 31 12.81 30.07 -4.46
C GLY A 31 12.34 29.12 -3.37
N SER A 32 12.03 29.64 -2.18
CA SER A 32 11.52 28.85 -1.06
C SER A 32 10.19 28.17 -1.39
N VAL A 33 9.26 28.90 -2.04
CA VAL A 33 7.97 28.30 -2.47
C VAL A 33 8.22 27.18 -3.47
N ARG A 34 9.07 27.42 -4.49
CA ARG A 34 9.35 26.41 -5.51
C ARG A 34 9.98 25.15 -4.95
N GLU A 35 10.96 25.29 -4.05
CA GLU A 35 11.58 24.11 -3.40
C GLU A 35 10.56 23.36 -2.51
N ALA A 36 9.74 24.07 -1.75
CA ALA A 36 8.67 23.44 -0.99
C ALA A 36 7.67 22.68 -1.88
N MET A 37 7.29 23.25 -3.03
CA MET A 37 6.37 22.58 -3.97
C MET A 37 7.00 21.34 -4.61
N LYS A 38 8.30 21.38 -4.94
CA LYS A 38 9.03 20.19 -5.41
C LYS A 38 9.04 19.06 -4.37
N ILE A 39 9.32 19.41 -3.11
CA ILE A 39 9.29 18.45 -2.00
C ILE A 39 7.88 17.84 -1.87
N LEU A 40 6.84 18.66 -1.85
CA LEU A 40 5.46 18.19 -1.76
C LEU A 40 5.06 17.31 -2.96
N SER A 41 5.55 17.63 -4.15
CA SER A 41 5.35 16.81 -5.35
C SER A 41 6.09 15.47 -5.25
N ALA A 42 7.32 15.47 -4.76
CA ALA A 42 8.09 14.24 -4.53
C ALA A 42 7.42 13.33 -3.49
N LEU A 43 6.74 13.92 -2.49
CA LEU A 43 5.96 13.20 -1.48
C LEU A 43 4.55 12.78 -1.98
N GLY A 44 4.21 13.05 -3.25
CA GLY A 44 2.90 12.71 -3.82
C GLY A 44 1.72 13.51 -3.22
N ILE A 45 2.01 14.63 -2.52
CA ILE A 45 0.97 15.48 -1.90
C ILE A 45 0.37 16.44 -2.92
N VAL A 46 1.16 16.87 -3.91
CA VAL A 46 0.71 17.76 -4.98
C VAL A 46 1.17 17.27 -6.34
N ASP A 47 0.37 17.57 -7.36
CA ASP A 47 0.66 17.32 -8.78
C ASP A 47 0.98 18.65 -9.47
N ILE A 48 2.21 18.81 -9.95
CA ILE A 48 2.63 19.99 -10.70
C ILE A 48 2.39 19.76 -12.20
N ARG A 49 1.43 20.48 -12.77
CA ARG A 49 1.10 20.43 -14.21
C ARG A 49 1.70 21.64 -14.91
N ARG A 50 2.66 21.38 -15.80
CA ARG A 50 3.35 22.45 -16.54
C ARG A 50 2.35 23.30 -17.34
N GLY A 51 2.40 24.61 -17.16
CA GLY A 51 1.54 25.56 -17.86
C GLY A 51 0.10 25.66 -17.34
N ASP A 52 -0.30 24.79 -16.42
CA ASP A 52 -1.66 24.74 -15.88
C ASP A 52 -1.72 25.15 -14.41
N GLY A 53 -0.90 24.55 -13.56
CA GLY A 53 -0.86 24.90 -12.14
C GLY A 53 -0.44 23.73 -11.27
N THR A 54 -0.62 23.91 -9.96
CA THR A 54 -0.39 22.86 -8.96
C THR A 54 -1.69 22.48 -8.31
N TYR A 55 -1.93 21.21 -8.18
CA TYR A 55 -3.15 20.63 -7.64
C TYR A 55 -2.85 19.74 -6.43
N VAL A 56 -3.78 19.65 -5.50
CA VAL A 56 -3.72 18.63 -4.45
C VAL A 56 -3.87 17.25 -5.11
N SER A 57 -2.96 16.34 -4.83
CA SER A 57 -3.02 14.99 -5.40
C SER A 57 -4.29 14.28 -4.94
N ARG A 58 -4.87 13.46 -5.85
CA ARG A 58 -6.05 12.62 -5.53
C ARG A 58 -5.67 11.27 -4.91
N GLY A 59 -4.38 11.05 -4.66
CA GLY A 59 -3.87 9.72 -4.33
C GLY A 59 -3.83 8.82 -5.58
N GLY A 60 -3.08 7.74 -5.51
CA GLY A 60 -3.00 6.78 -6.63
C GLY A 60 -1.66 6.80 -7.38
N ASN A 61 -0.86 7.83 -7.24
CA ASN A 61 0.55 7.72 -7.59
C ASN A 61 1.27 7.11 -6.40
N GLU A 62 1.85 5.93 -6.58
CA GLU A 62 2.85 5.43 -5.64
C GLU A 62 3.91 6.50 -5.55
N SER A 63 4.00 7.15 -4.39
CA SER A 63 5.08 8.10 -4.13
C SER A 63 6.38 7.32 -4.25
N LEU A 64 7.27 7.75 -5.15
CA LEU A 64 8.63 7.20 -5.24
C LEU A 64 9.38 7.34 -3.90
N PHE A 65 8.87 8.20 -3.00
CA PHE A 65 9.35 8.45 -1.67
C PHE A 65 8.23 8.24 -0.66
N ASP A 66 8.26 7.13 0.07
CA ASP A 66 7.47 6.95 1.28
C ASP A 66 8.33 7.26 2.50
N PRO A 67 8.18 8.47 3.12
CA PRO A 67 9.01 8.87 4.27
C PRO A 67 8.85 7.94 5.47
N LEU A 68 7.70 7.28 5.61
CA LEU A 68 7.44 6.34 6.69
C LEU A 68 8.21 5.03 6.44
N LEU A 69 8.24 4.55 5.20
CA LEU A 69 9.02 3.38 4.80
C LEU A 69 10.52 3.62 5.04
N PHE A 70 11.04 4.78 4.61
CA PHE A 70 12.42 5.15 4.87
C PHE A 70 12.74 5.23 6.36
N LYS A 71 11.83 5.81 7.16
CA LYS A 71 11.99 5.87 8.61
C LYS A 71 12.06 4.48 9.24
N LEU A 72 11.20 3.55 8.82
CA LEU A 72 11.26 2.16 9.28
C LEU A 72 12.56 1.46 8.85
N ILE A 73 12.99 1.62 7.60
CA ILE A 73 14.25 1.03 7.12
C ILE A 73 15.43 1.53 7.95
N VAL A 74 15.49 2.85 8.24
CA VAL A 74 16.57 3.46 9.02
C VAL A 74 16.51 3.08 10.50
N SER A 75 15.32 2.92 11.09
CA SER A 75 15.17 2.52 12.49
C SER A 75 15.50 1.06 12.74
N GLN A 76 15.61 0.24 11.68
CA GLN A 76 15.96 -1.19 11.75
C GLN A 76 15.18 -1.94 12.85
N PRO A 77 13.84 -1.93 12.84
CA PRO A 77 13.06 -2.64 13.84
C PRO A 77 13.36 -4.13 13.79
N GLU A 78 13.24 -4.80 14.91
CA GLU A 78 13.35 -6.25 14.97
C GLU A 78 12.27 -6.91 14.09
N PHE A 79 12.66 -7.97 13.39
CA PHE A 79 11.72 -8.69 12.50
C PHE A 79 10.45 -9.13 13.22
N ALA A 80 10.57 -9.52 14.50
CA ALA A 80 9.44 -9.93 15.33
C ALA A 80 8.41 -8.81 15.50
N GLU A 81 8.84 -7.55 15.72
CA GLU A 81 7.96 -6.40 15.91
C GLU A 81 7.15 -6.10 14.64
N ILE A 82 7.82 -6.14 13.50
CA ILE A 82 7.14 -5.92 12.21
C ILE A 82 6.20 -7.07 11.87
N LYS A 83 6.59 -8.32 12.17
CA LYS A 83 5.71 -9.49 12.00
C LYS A 83 4.46 -9.37 12.88
N GLU A 84 4.59 -8.91 14.11
CA GLU A 84 3.47 -8.67 15.01
C GLU A 84 2.55 -7.57 14.45
N LEU A 85 3.09 -6.45 13.98
CA LEU A 85 2.32 -5.38 13.33
C LEU A 85 1.55 -5.91 12.11
N ARG A 86 2.21 -6.68 11.23
CA ARG A 86 1.56 -7.32 10.08
C ARG A 86 0.38 -8.18 10.52
N LEU A 87 0.59 -9.04 11.50
CA LEU A 87 -0.45 -9.96 11.98
C LEU A 87 -1.67 -9.23 12.56
N ILE A 88 -1.44 -8.14 13.31
CA ILE A 88 -2.50 -7.27 13.85
C ILE A 88 -3.31 -6.65 12.71
N LEU A 89 -2.62 -6.08 11.71
CA LEU A 89 -3.29 -5.46 10.57
C LEU A 89 -4.06 -6.49 9.74
N GLU A 90 -3.44 -7.61 9.41
CA GLU A 90 -4.02 -8.66 8.57
C GLU A 90 -5.29 -9.25 9.17
N LYS A 91 -5.30 -9.53 10.48
CA LYS A 91 -6.51 -9.97 11.21
C LYS A 91 -7.65 -8.95 11.11
N ASN A 92 -7.34 -7.66 11.26
CA ASN A 92 -8.36 -6.62 11.17
C ASN A 92 -8.82 -6.38 9.74
N VAL A 93 -7.93 -6.47 8.75
CA VAL A 93 -8.27 -6.42 7.32
C VAL A 93 -9.20 -7.59 6.98
N ALA A 94 -8.81 -8.83 7.31
CA ALA A 94 -9.61 -10.02 7.02
C ALA A 94 -11.01 -9.92 7.64
N ARG A 95 -11.13 -9.49 8.91
CA ARG A 95 -12.43 -9.24 9.56
C ARG A 95 -13.30 -8.27 8.78
N LEU A 96 -12.74 -7.15 8.31
CA LEU A 96 -13.51 -6.18 7.52
C LEU A 96 -13.87 -6.72 6.12
N VAL A 97 -13.02 -7.56 5.53
CA VAL A 97 -13.32 -8.25 4.26
C VAL A 97 -14.50 -9.21 4.45
N ILE A 98 -14.50 -10.00 5.53
CA ILE A 98 -15.62 -10.88 5.87
C ILE A 98 -16.95 -10.10 5.99
N GLU A 99 -16.89 -8.91 6.61
CA GLU A 99 -18.08 -8.06 6.82
C GLU A 99 -18.56 -7.32 5.55
N ARG A 100 -17.64 -6.97 4.63
CA ARG A 100 -17.90 -5.93 3.62
C ARG A 100 -17.66 -6.34 2.18
N ALA A 101 -16.79 -7.31 1.93
CA ALA A 101 -16.44 -7.69 0.57
C ALA A 101 -17.66 -8.16 -0.23
N THR A 102 -17.73 -7.74 -1.48
CA THR A 102 -18.70 -8.22 -2.45
C THR A 102 -18.36 -9.61 -2.94
N ASP A 103 -19.33 -10.33 -3.49
CA ASP A 103 -19.08 -11.66 -4.05
C ASP A 103 -18.11 -11.62 -5.23
N GLU A 104 -18.09 -10.50 -5.99
CA GLU A 104 -17.12 -10.28 -7.07
C GLU A 104 -15.68 -10.15 -6.52
N GLU A 105 -15.50 -9.44 -5.41
CA GLU A 105 -14.19 -9.29 -4.76
C GLU A 105 -13.69 -10.62 -4.17
N ILE A 106 -14.61 -11.40 -3.57
CA ILE A 106 -14.29 -12.75 -3.09
C ILE A 106 -13.88 -13.66 -4.27
N ALA A 107 -14.55 -13.55 -5.42
CA ALA A 107 -14.17 -14.30 -6.62
C ALA A 107 -12.76 -13.92 -7.11
N LYS A 108 -12.39 -12.63 -7.07
CA LYS A 108 -11.03 -12.17 -7.42
C LYS A 108 -9.97 -12.69 -6.44
N LEU A 109 -10.27 -12.73 -5.13
CA LEU A 109 -9.39 -13.33 -4.13
C LEU A 109 -9.18 -14.82 -4.39
N ARG A 110 -10.24 -15.54 -4.74
CA ARG A 110 -10.17 -16.96 -5.12
C ARG A 110 -9.31 -17.16 -6.36
N GLU A 111 -9.52 -16.38 -7.42
CA GLU A 111 -8.72 -16.46 -8.64
C GLU A 111 -7.22 -16.22 -8.36
N SER A 112 -6.89 -15.22 -7.52
CA SER A 112 -5.52 -14.95 -7.11
C SER A 112 -4.91 -16.13 -6.34
N PHE A 113 -5.67 -16.75 -5.44
CA PHE A 113 -5.25 -17.95 -4.71
C PHE A 113 -5.04 -19.15 -5.65
N GLU A 114 -5.95 -19.39 -6.59
CA GLU A 114 -5.84 -20.48 -7.58
C GLU A 114 -4.61 -20.33 -8.48
N LYS A 115 -4.26 -19.10 -8.87
CA LYS A 115 -3.01 -18.81 -9.58
C LYS A 115 -1.79 -19.24 -8.77
N MET A 116 -1.74 -18.90 -7.48
CA MET A 116 -0.66 -19.31 -6.59
C MET A 116 -0.59 -20.85 -6.44
N GLN A 117 -1.74 -21.50 -6.27
CA GLN A 117 -1.83 -22.95 -6.16
C GLN A 117 -1.38 -23.65 -7.45
N ALA A 118 -1.70 -23.10 -8.63
CA ALA A 118 -1.30 -23.64 -9.91
C ALA A 118 0.23 -23.63 -10.11
N LEU A 119 0.94 -22.63 -9.56
CA LEU A 119 2.41 -22.60 -9.64
C LEU A 119 3.05 -23.83 -8.97
N ARG A 120 2.46 -24.35 -7.90
CA ARG A 120 2.95 -25.54 -7.18
C ARG A 120 2.96 -26.80 -8.07
N THR A 121 2.10 -26.87 -9.06
CA THR A 121 1.94 -28.04 -9.94
C THR A 121 2.83 -28.01 -11.19
N GLN A 122 3.52 -26.89 -11.45
CA GLN A 122 4.30 -26.70 -12.69
C GLN A 122 5.71 -27.32 -12.67
N GLY A 123 6.13 -27.91 -11.54
CA GLY A 123 7.37 -28.69 -11.41
C GLY A 123 8.66 -27.87 -11.24
N GLU A 124 8.77 -26.68 -11.78
CA GLU A 124 9.85 -25.74 -11.50
C GLU A 124 9.42 -24.69 -10.49
N ILE A 125 10.34 -24.40 -9.53
CA ILE A 125 10.06 -23.38 -8.50
C ILE A 125 10.41 -22.01 -9.05
N ASP A 126 9.37 -21.22 -9.40
CA ASP A 126 9.52 -19.81 -9.73
C ASP A 126 9.25 -18.93 -8.50
N HIS A 127 10.33 -18.60 -7.79
CA HIS A 127 10.25 -17.76 -6.58
C HIS A 127 9.78 -16.33 -6.85
N GLU A 128 10.05 -15.79 -8.04
CA GLU A 128 9.63 -14.43 -8.40
C GLU A 128 8.12 -14.40 -8.65
N GLN A 129 7.61 -15.36 -9.39
CA GLN A 129 6.19 -15.48 -9.66
C GLN A 129 5.38 -15.80 -8.41
N LEU A 130 5.90 -16.64 -7.52
CA LEU A 130 5.28 -16.89 -6.23
C LEU A 130 5.16 -15.61 -5.40
N LEU A 131 6.24 -14.80 -5.33
CA LEU A 131 6.23 -13.52 -4.64
C LEU A 131 5.19 -12.55 -5.23
N VAL A 132 5.08 -12.50 -6.55
CA VAL A 132 4.06 -11.66 -7.23
C VAL A 132 2.66 -12.11 -6.84
N CYS A 133 2.35 -13.40 -6.89
CA CYS A 133 1.04 -13.93 -6.49
C CYS A 133 0.72 -13.68 -5.02
N ASP A 134 1.70 -13.85 -4.12
CA ASP A 134 1.53 -13.57 -2.69
C ASP A 134 1.18 -12.10 -2.44
N LEU A 135 1.91 -11.17 -3.06
CA LEU A 135 1.65 -9.74 -2.95
C LEU A 135 0.32 -9.32 -3.60
N GLU A 136 -0.07 -9.95 -4.72
CA GLU A 136 -1.36 -9.71 -5.39
C GLU A 136 -2.52 -10.10 -4.47
N PHE A 137 -2.47 -11.28 -3.84
CA PHE A 137 -3.49 -11.71 -2.89
C PHE A 137 -3.65 -10.72 -1.73
N HIS A 138 -2.55 -10.30 -1.12
CA HIS A 138 -2.58 -9.32 -0.02
C HIS A 138 -3.07 -7.93 -0.47
N ALA A 139 -2.76 -7.51 -1.70
CA ALA A 139 -3.27 -6.25 -2.26
C ALA A 139 -4.80 -6.30 -2.44
N LEU A 140 -5.32 -7.38 -3.02
CA LEU A 140 -6.77 -7.61 -3.17
C LEU A 140 -7.46 -7.66 -1.80
N LEU A 141 -6.86 -8.36 -0.82
CA LEU A 141 -7.38 -8.43 0.55
C LEU A 141 -7.48 -7.03 1.16
N GLY A 142 -6.43 -6.20 1.01
CA GLY A 142 -6.44 -4.82 1.51
C GLY A 142 -7.52 -3.97 0.85
N GLN A 143 -7.70 -4.06 -0.46
CA GLN A 143 -8.72 -3.32 -1.22
C GLN A 143 -10.14 -3.71 -0.78
N SER A 144 -10.38 -5.01 -0.60
CA SER A 144 -11.71 -5.54 -0.26
C SER A 144 -12.16 -5.24 1.17
N CYS A 145 -11.29 -4.66 2.03
CA CYS A 145 -11.70 -4.25 3.38
C CYS A 145 -12.57 -2.99 3.42
N HIS A 146 -12.67 -2.25 2.30
CA HIS A 146 -13.43 -1.01 2.18
C HIS A 146 -13.13 0.02 3.27
N ASN A 147 -11.84 0.13 3.63
CA ASN A 147 -11.31 1.09 4.59
C ASN A 147 -9.99 1.64 4.08
N LEU A 148 -10.06 2.71 3.28
CA LEU A 148 -8.89 3.30 2.62
C LEU A 148 -7.71 3.61 3.57
N PRO A 149 -7.91 4.18 4.79
CA PRO A 149 -6.81 4.36 5.73
C PRO A 149 -6.14 3.06 6.14
N LEU A 150 -6.93 2.01 6.44
CA LEU A 150 -6.39 0.70 6.83
C LEU A 150 -5.68 0.02 5.65
N GLU A 151 -6.27 0.04 4.46
CA GLU A 151 -5.65 -0.44 3.22
C GLU A 151 -4.29 0.23 2.99
N THR A 152 -4.23 1.56 3.14
CA THR A 152 -2.98 2.32 2.94
C THR A 152 -1.89 1.88 3.89
N VAL A 153 -2.20 1.74 5.19
CA VAL A 153 -1.24 1.27 6.20
C VAL A 153 -0.85 -0.19 5.96
N TYR A 154 -1.81 -1.05 5.62
CA TYR A 154 -1.57 -2.46 5.34
C TYR A 154 -0.65 -2.64 4.13
N ARG A 155 -0.93 -1.96 3.02
CA ARG A 155 -0.09 -1.96 1.81
C ARG A 155 1.34 -1.48 2.11
N PHE A 156 1.49 -0.42 2.90
CA PHE A 156 2.78 0.07 3.35
C PHE A 156 3.56 -1.00 4.13
N VAL A 157 2.93 -1.68 5.08
CA VAL A 157 3.56 -2.77 5.84
C VAL A 157 3.93 -3.93 4.93
N MET A 158 3.08 -4.30 3.96
CA MET A 158 3.39 -5.34 2.98
C MET A 158 4.60 -5.00 2.10
N GLN A 159 4.78 -3.72 1.69
CA GLN A 159 5.98 -3.28 0.98
C GLN A 159 7.25 -3.48 1.82
N TYR A 160 7.19 -3.16 3.12
CA TYR A 160 8.31 -3.42 4.04
C TYR A 160 8.61 -4.92 4.17
N PHE A 161 7.58 -5.77 4.15
CA PHE A 161 7.72 -7.23 4.26
C PHE A 161 8.22 -7.91 2.99
N LYS A 162 8.11 -7.28 1.83
CA LYS A 162 8.46 -7.88 0.54
C LYS A 162 9.84 -8.59 0.52
N PRO A 163 10.95 -8.01 1.02
CA PRO A 163 12.24 -8.69 1.07
C PRO A 163 12.23 -9.93 1.96
N TYR A 164 11.50 -9.90 3.08
CA TYR A 164 11.41 -11.02 4.03
C TYR A 164 10.58 -12.17 3.47
N ILE A 165 9.49 -11.86 2.76
CA ILE A 165 8.68 -12.86 2.04
C ILE A 165 9.55 -13.57 1.00
N ALA A 166 10.26 -12.81 0.17
CA ALA A 166 11.14 -13.37 -0.85
C ALA A 166 12.24 -14.25 -0.26
N ASP A 167 12.85 -13.84 0.86
CA ASP A 167 13.87 -14.62 1.56
C ASP A 167 13.27 -15.90 2.20
N SER A 168 12.07 -15.81 2.76
CA SER A 168 11.34 -16.96 3.29
C SER A 168 11.06 -18.01 2.22
N HIS A 169 10.60 -17.59 1.04
CA HIS A 169 10.35 -18.50 -0.08
C HIS A 169 11.62 -19.21 -0.56
N ARG A 170 12.77 -18.53 -0.56
CA ARG A 170 14.05 -19.11 -1.01
C ARG A 170 14.66 -20.12 -0.01
N LYS A 171 14.40 -19.95 1.28
CA LYS A 171 15.01 -20.75 2.35
C LYS A 171 14.27 -22.06 2.65
N ARG A 172 13.11 -22.27 2.08
CA ARG A 172 12.27 -23.45 2.34
C ARG A 172 12.45 -24.53 1.30
N SER A 173 12.33 -25.78 1.73
CA SER A 173 12.33 -26.94 0.85
C SER A 173 11.08 -26.98 -0.05
N ASP A 174 9.91 -26.57 0.46
CA ASP A 174 8.70 -26.28 -0.30
C ASP A 174 8.29 -24.82 -0.05
N PRO A 175 8.63 -23.90 -0.97
CA PRO A 175 8.31 -22.48 -0.81
C PRO A 175 6.82 -22.17 -0.94
N TYR A 176 6.02 -23.08 -1.51
CA TYR A 176 4.58 -22.91 -1.71
C TYR A 176 3.74 -23.31 -0.50
N GLN A 177 4.26 -24.20 0.37
CA GLN A 177 3.46 -24.81 1.44
C GLN A 177 2.82 -23.77 2.35
N GLU A 178 3.60 -22.90 2.98
CA GLU A 178 3.07 -21.95 3.96
C GLU A 178 2.19 -20.86 3.31
N PRO A 179 2.59 -20.20 2.19
CA PRO A 179 1.72 -19.25 1.53
C PRO A 179 0.38 -19.86 1.12
N VAL A 180 0.39 -21.03 0.45
CA VAL A 180 -0.85 -21.70 0.03
C VAL A 180 -1.74 -22.05 1.23
N GLU A 181 -1.20 -22.69 2.27
CA GLU A 181 -1.99 -23.08 3.45
C GLU A 181 -2.55 -21.87 4.22
N SER A 182 -1.78 -20.78 4.30
CA SER A 182 -2.20 -19.57 5.00
C SER A 182 -3.29 -18.82 4.23
N HIS A 183 -3.10 -18.65 2.92
CA HIS A 183 -4.07 -17.96 2.07
C HIS A 183 -5.36 -18.77 1.93
N GLU A 184 -5.27 -20.11 1.87
CA GLU A 184 -6.44 -20.99 1.86
C GLU A 184 -7.31 -20.78 3.10
N LYS A 185 -6.70 -20.73 4.30
CA LYS A 185 -7.43 -20.50 5.55
C LYS A 185 -8.12 -19.13 5.57
N ILE A 186 -7.42 -18.09 5.12
CA ILE A 186 -7.99 -16.75 5.01
C ILE A 186 -9.16 -16.75 4.04
N LEU A 187 -8.99 -17.32 2.85
CA LEU A 187 -10.03 -17.39 1.83
C LEU A 187 -11.25 -18.17 2.32
N GLN A 188 -11.05 -19.33 2.95
CA GLN A 188 -12.15 -20.14 3.50
C GLN A 188 -12.96 -19.39 4.57
N ALA A 189 -12.29 -18.63 5.46
CA ALA A 189 -12.99 -17.80 6.44
C ALA A 189 -13.82 -16.70 5.76
N ILE A 190 -13.27 -16.03 4.75
CA ILE A 190 -13.96 -14.99 3.98
C ILE A 190 -15.19 -15.56 3.26
N GLU A 191 -15.06 -16.72 2.61
CA GLU A 191 -16.14 -17.39 1.87
C GLU A 191 -17.28 -17.85 2.78
N ARG A 192 -16.94 -18.30 3.99
CA ARG A 192 -17.93 -18.71 5.00
C ARG A 192 -18.54 -17.53 5.75
N ARG A 193 -17.97 -16.35 5.60
CA ARG A 193 -18.32 -15.17 6.39
C ARG A 193 -18.16 -15.38 7.90
N ASP A 194 -17.12 -16.13 8.30
CA ASP A 194 -16.86 -16.56 9.68
C ASP A 194 -15.47 -16.09 10.16
#